data_2b7b375bbf453a94c2e0a8c313dc2c8b
#
_entry.id   2b7b375bbf453a94c2e0a8c313dc2c8b
#
_cell.length_a   1.000
_cell.length_b   1.000
_cell.length_c   1.000
_cell.angle_alpha   90.00
_cell.angle_beta   90.00
_cell.angle_gamma   90.00
#
_symmetry.space_group_name_H-M   'P 1'
#
loop_
_entity.id
_entity.type
_entity.pdbx_description
1 polymer ?
#
loop_
_entity_poly.entity_id
_entity_poly.type
_entity_poly.pdbx_seq_one_letter_code
_entity_poly.pdbx_strand_id
1 'polypeptide(L)'
;SELLLNFTVNLKREEIIMADERTRYSDAELEEFRQLILKKLENARADYELLRATITHTADNDTEDTSPTFKVLEEGAATLSKEESGRLAAHQMKFIRNLEMALVRIENKTYGICKTTGKLIPKERLMKVPHATECIEAKEGRR
;
A
#
# COMPACT_ATOMS: atom_id res chain seq x y z
N SER A 1 -5.94 43.99 19.01
CA SER A 1 -6.07 42.63 19.57
C SER A 1 -7.34 41.92 19.14
N GLU A 2 -8.51 42.54 19.12
CA GLU A 2 -9.74 41.95 18.60
C GLU A 2 -9.67 41.68 17.11
N LEU A 3 -9.01 42.55 16.35
CA LEU A 3 -8.77 42.37 14.92
C LEU A 3 -7.87 41.20 14.63
N LEU A 4 -6.86 40.97 15.46
CA LEU A 4 -5.98 39.81 15.33
C LEU A 4 -6.70 38.51 15.69
N LEU A 5 -7.53 38.51 16.72
CA LEU A 5 -8.35 37.38 17.12
C LEU A 5 -9.36 37.00 16.04
N ASN A 6 -10.04 37.99 15.46
CA ASN A 6 -10.99 37.77 14.38
C ASN A 6 -10.29 37.25 13.12
N PHE A 7 -9.09 37.74 12.83
CA PHE A 7 -8.28 37.28 11.70
C PHE A 7 -7.88 35.83 11.89
N THR A 8 -7.45 35.45 13.09
CA THR A 8 -7.06 34.07 13.41
C THR A 8 -8.26 33.12 13.35
N VAL A 9 -9.42 33.55 13.86
CA VAL A 9 -10.66 32.78 13.82
C VAL A 9 -11.14 32.59 12.37
N ASN A 10 -11.02 33.65 11.56
CA ASN A 10 -11.40 33.57 10.13
C ASN A 10 -10.46 32.63 9.36
N LEU A 11 -9.15 32.66 9.65
CA LEU A 11 -8.19 31.71 9.05
C LEU A 11 -8.53 30.27 9.39
N LYS A 12 -8.89 30.00 10.65
CA LYS A 12 -9.31 28.65 11.06
C LYS A 12 -10.60 28.23 10.40
N ARG A 13 -11.52 29.17 10.23
CA ARG A 13 -12.79 28.92 9.52
C ARG A 13 -12.54 28.59 8.05
N GLU A 14 -11.67 29.34 7.40
CA GLU A 14 -11.28 29.10 6.02
C GLU A 14 -10.59 27.75 5.87
N GLU A 15 -9.74 27.37 6.80
CA GLU A 15 -9.08 26.05 6.82
C GLU A 15 -10.10 24.93 6.96
N ILE A 16 -11.11 25.07 7.83
CA ILE A 16 -12.16 24.09 8.02
C ILE A 16 -13.04 23.99 6.78
N ILE A 17 -13.45 25.12 6.20
CA ILE A 17 -14.24 25.19 4.99
C ILE A 17 -13.44 24.61 3.80
N MET A 18 -12.18 24.96 3.68
CA MET A 18 -11.30 24.43 2.66
C MET A 18 -11.06 22.93 2.84
N ALA A 19 -11.08 22.42 4.07
CA ALA A 19 -10.96 20.99 4.33
C ALA A 19 -12.11 20.20 3.74
N ASP A 20 -13.34 20.76 3.76
CA ASP A 20 -14.53 20.14 3.19
C ASP A 20 -14.62 20.32 1.67
N GLU A 21 -14.05 21.39 1.13
CA GLU A 21 -14.09 21.74 -0.28
C GLU A 21 -12.78 21.45 -1.05
N ARG A 22 -11.73 21.02 -0.36
CA ARG A 22 -10.45 20.79 -1.04
C ARG A 22 -10.56 19.68 -2.06
N THR A 23 -9.89 19.91 -3.18
CA THR A 23 -9.77 18.95 -4.26
C THR A 23 -8.53 18.07 -4.12
N ARG A 24 -7.61 18.41 -3.20
CA ARG A 24 -6.40 17.63 -2.95
C ARG A 24 -5.92 17.82 -1.49
N TYR A 25 -5.11 16.90 -1.04
CA TYR A 25 -4.45 17.03 0.26
C TYR A 25 -3.35 18.07 0.22
N SER A 26 -3.08 18.71 1.37
CA SER A 26 -2.02 19.69 1.50
C SER A 26 -0.64 19.02 1.37
N ASP A 27 0.38 19.82 1.07
CA ASP A 27 1.75 19.30 0.94
C ASP A 27 2.24 18.65 2.24
N ALA A 28 1.86 19.20 3.40
CA ALA A 28 2.19 18.62 4.70
C ALA A 28 1.54 17.24 4.90
N GLU A 29 0.27 17.11 4.54
CA GLU A 29 -0.45 15.84 4.63
C GLU A 29 0.12 14.82 3.63
N LEU A 30 0.46 15.25 2.43
CA LEU A 30 1.11 14.39 1.43
C LEU A 30 2.46 13.87 1.93
N GLU A 31 3.22 14.70 2.64
CA GLU A 31 4.49 14.26 3.24
C GLU A 31 4.28 13.22 4.33
N GLU A 32 3.25 13.36 5.16
CA GLU A 32 2.88 12.36 6.16
C GLU A 32 2.54 11.01 5.49
N PHE A 33 1.75 11.04 4.44
CA PHE A 33 1.40 9.84 3.68
C PHE A 33 2.63 9.24 2.99
N ARG A 34 3.51 10.09 2.49
CA ARG A 34 4.76 9.66 1.86
C ARG A 34 5.61 8.86 2.84
N GLN A 35 5.79 9.35 4.06
CA GLN A 35 6.56 8.65 5.09
C GLN A 35 5.92 7.32 5.45
N LEU A 36 4.60 7.29 5.59
CA LEU A 36 3.87 6.05 5.86
C LEU A 36 4.06 5.03 4.73
N ILE A 37 3.93 5.48 3.49
CA ILE A 37 4.08 4.62 2.31
C ILE A 37 5.51 4.09 2.18
N LEU A 38 6.50 4.94 2.41
CA LEU A 38 7.92 4.54 2.37
C LEU A 38 8.21 3.45 3.39
N LYS A 39 7.68 3.59 4.61
CA LYS A 39 7.84 2.58 5.65
C LYS A 39 7.18 1.26 5.26
N LYS A 40 5.97 1.30 4.76
CA LYS A 40 5.25 0.12 4.30
C LYS A 40 5.94 -0.54 3.09
N LEU A 41 6.50 0.28 2.21
CA LEU A 41 7.24 -0.20 1.05
C LEU A 41 8.52 -0.93 1.46
N GLU A 42 9.25 -0.38 2.42
CA GLU A 42 10.44 -1.02 2.97
C GLU A 42 10.10 -2.39 3.57
N ASN A 43 9.05 -2.45 4.39
CA ASN A 43 8.58 -3.70 4.99
C ASN A 43 8.13 -4.70 3.91
N ALA A 44 7.41 -4.22 2.90
CA ALA A 44 6.92 -5.07 1.82
C ALA A 44 8.08 -5.65 0.98
N ARG A 45 9.11 -4.87 0.73
CA ARG A 45 10.30 -5.33 0.02
C ARG A 45 11.07 -6.37 0.82
N ALA A 46 11.18 -6.17 2.15
CA ALA A 46 11.82 -7.15 3.03
C ALA A 46 11.04 -8.47 3.03
N ASP A 47 9.72 -8.42 3.13
CA ASP A 47 8.86 -9.60 3.07
C ASP A 47 8.99 -10.32 1.73
N TYR A 48 9.04 -9.57 0.63
CA TYR A 48 9.25 -10.12 -0.71
C TYR A 48 10.60 -10.86 -0.82
N GLU A 49 11.68 -10.26 -0.29
CA GLU A 49 13.00 -10.89 -0.32
C GLU A 49 13.03 -12.17 0.50
N LEU A 50 12.34 -12.22 1.64
CA LEU A 50 12.19 -13.44 2.43
C LEU A 50 11.45 -14.54 1.65
N LEU A 51 10.37 -14.19 0.97
CA LEU A 51 9.62 -15.13 0.13
C LEU A 51 10.46 -15.66 -1.02
N ARG A 52 11.20 -14.76 -1.67
CA ARG A 52 12.11 -15.10 -2.76
C ARG A 52 13.21 -16.04 -2.29
N ALA A 53 13.80 -15.76 -1.14
CA ALA A 53 14.84 -16.60 -0.54
C ALA A 53 14.30 -18.00 -0.20
N THR A 54 13.05 -18.07 0.30
CA THR A 54 12.38 -19.34 0.58
C THR A 54 12.22 -20.18 -0.69
N ILE A 55 11.77 -19.56 -1.79
CA ILE A 55 11.62 -20.23 -3.09
C ILE A 55 12.97 -20.76 -3.58
N THR A 56 14.01 -19.92 -3.55
CA THR A 56 15.36 -20.27 -3.97
C THR A 56 15.95 -21.38 -3.10
N HIS A 57 15.76 -21.28 -1.79
CA HIS A 57 16.28 -22.25 -0.82
C HIS A 57 15.63 -23.62 -0.97
N THR A 58 14.34 -23.66 -1.28
CA THR A 58 13.61 -24.90 -1.55
C THR A 58 14.14 -25.58 -2.81
N ALA A 59 14.59 -24.81 -3.80
CA ALA A 59 15.22 -25.34 -5.02
C ALA A 59 16.59 -25.93 -4.76
N ASP A 60 17.37 -25.34 -3.83
CA ASP A 60 18.73 -25.77 -3.51
C ASP A 60 18.78 -27.00 -2.58
N ASN A 61 17.69 -27.31 -1.89
CA ASN A 61 17.61 -28.44 -0.95
C ASN A 61 17.27 -29.78 -1.60
N ASP A 62 17.27 -29.87 -2.92
CA ASP A 62 16.86 -31.05 -3.70
C ASP A 62 17.94 -32.16 -3.80
N THR A 63 19.02 -32.10 -2.99
CA THR A 63 20.19 -32.94 -3.23
C THR A 63 20.53 -33.96 -2.14
N GLU A 64 19.66 -34.24 -1.17
CA GLU A 64 20.02 -35.16 -0.09
C GLU A 64 19.33 -36.54 -0.17
N ASP A 65 20.11 -37.57 0.21
CA ASP A 65 19.79 -38.99 0.18
C ASP A 65 18.64 -39.40 1.08
N THR A 66 17.44 -39.54 0.51
CA THR A 66 16.28 -40.11 1.19
C THR A 66 15.72 -41.28 0.38
N SER A 67 14.92 -42.14 1.02
CA SER A 67 14.26 -43.24 0.31
C SER A 67 13.39 -42.71 -0.84
N PRO A 68 13.24 -43.45 -1.92
CA PRO A 68 12.46 -42.97 -3.09
C PRO A 68 11.06 -42.53 -2.76
N THR A 69 10.35 -43.21 -1.84
CA THR A 69 9.00 -42.89 -1.42
C THR A 69 8.97 -41.59 -0.64
N PHE A 70 9.91 -41.41 0.27
CA PHE A 70 10.03 -40.20 1.08
C PHE A 70 10.40 -39.00 0.18
N LYS A 71 11.28 -39.23 -0.78
CA LYS A 71 11.68 -38.23 -1.75
C LYS A 71 10.51 -37.73 -2.58
N VAL A 72 9.63 -38.62 -3.05
CA VAL A 72 8.43 -38.26 -3.81
C VAL A 72 7.47 -37.39 -2.96
N LEU A 73 7.27 -37.78 -1.69
CA LEU A 73 6.43 -37.01 -0.77
C LEU A 73 7.02 -35.64 -0.45
N GLU A 74 8.34 -35.60 -0.25
CA GLU A 74 9.07 -34.38 0.03
C GLU A 74 9.06 -33.43 -1.17
N GLU A 75 9.28 -33.96 -2.38
CA GLU A 75 9.22 -33.21 -3.63
C GLU A 75 7.81 -32.64 -3.87
N GLY A 76 6.76 -33.43 -3.60
CA GLY A 76 5.38 -32.98 -3.71
C GLY A 76 5.06 -31.86 -2.75
N ALA A 77 5.46 -31.99 -1.50
CA ALA A 77 5.28 -30.95 -0.48
C ALA A 77 6.08 -29.69 -0.81
N ALA A 78 7.32 -29.85 -1.28
CA ALA A 78 8.17 -28.74 -1.71
C ALA A 78 7.57 -28.00 -2.91
N THR A 79 6.98 -28.73 -3.86
CA THR A 79 6.32 -28.13 -5.04
C THR A 79 5.10 -27.31 -4.63
N LEU A 80 4.25 -27.84 -3.74
CA LEU A 80 3.09 -27.11 -3.21
C LEU A 80 3.51 -25.87 -2.46
N SER A 81 4.55 -25.97 -1.62
CA SER A 81 5.11 -24.84 -0.89
C SER A 81 5.66 -23.77 -1.83
N LYS A 82 6.33 -24.19 -2.92
CA LYS A 82 6.82 -23.27 -3.96
C LYS A 82 5.69 -22.55 -4.66
N GLU A 83 4.62 -23.25 -5.02
CA GLU A 83 3.46 -22.65 -5.69
C GLU A 83 2.80 -21.62 -4.79
N GLU A 84 2.63 -21.94 -3.51
CA GLU A 84 2.06 -21.02 -2.52
C GLU A 84 2.96 -19.81 -2.32
N SER A 85 4.27 -20.03 -2.12
CA SER A 85 5.26 -18.94 -1.98
C SER A 85 5.31 -18.09 -3.24
N GLY A 86 5.18 -18.69 -4.42
CA GLY A 86 5.13 -17.99 -5.70
C GLY A 86 3.91 -17.07 -5.80
N ARG A 87 2.74 -17.54 -5.36
CA ARG A 87 1.51 -16.72 -5.34
C ARG A 87 1.63 -15.58 -4.35
N LEU A 88 2.18 -15.83 -3.16
CA LEU A 88 2.42 -14.81 -2.16
C LEU A 88 3.42 -13.77 -2.65
N ALA A 89 4.49 -14.21 -3.31
CA ALA A 89 5.48 -13.32 -3.89
C ALA A 89 4.88 -12.44 -4.98
N ALA A 90 4.04 -13.00 -5.85
CA ALA A 90 3.34 -12.26 -6.90
C ALA A 90 2.38 -11.21 -6.30
N HIS A 91 1.65 -11.59 -5.26
CA HIS A 91 0.75 -10.70 -4.53
C HIS A 91 1.54 -9.55 -3.87
N GLN A 92 2.66 -9.89 -3.25
CA GLN A 92 3.54 -8.91 -2.59
C GLN A 92 4.14 -7.95 -3.62
N MET A 93 4.54 -8.45 -4.79
CA MET A 93 5.07 -7.62 -5.87
C MET A 93 4.02 -6.63 -6.39
N LYS A 94 2.77 -7.06 -6.51
CA LYS A 94 1.66 -6.19 -6.89
C LYS A 94 1.44 -5.10 -5.83
N PHE A 95 1.50 -5.46 -4.56
CA PHE A 95 1.39 -4.52 -3.44
C PHE A 95 2.52 -3.48 -3.48
N ILE A 96 3.76 -3.93 -3.72
CA ILE A 96 4.93 -3.05 -3.87
C ILE A 96 4.70 -2.06 -5.00
N ARG A 97 4.28 -2.53 -6.17
CA ARG A 97 4.00 -1.65 -7.32
C ARG A 97 2.90 -0.65 -7.02
N ASN A 98 1.85 -1.07 -6.32
CA ASN A 98 0.78 -0.16 -5.92
C ASN A 98 1.27 0.93 -4.98
N LEU A 99 2.16 0.59 -4.04
CA LEU A 99 2.79 1.58 -3.15
C LEU A 99 3.69 2.54 -3.92
N GLU A 100 4.48 2.04 -4.87
CA GLU A 100 5.33 2.87 -5.71
C GLU A 100 4.49 3.85 -6.55
N MET A 101 3.39 3.39 -7.11
CA MET A 101 2.46 4.25 -7.85
C MET A 101 1.81 5.30 -6.94
N ALA A 102 1.55 4.95 -5.68
CA ALA A 102 1.07 5.92 -4.70
C ALA A 102 2.08 7.03 -4.46
N LEU A 103 3.37 6.71 -4.40
CA LEU A 103 4.44 7.71 -4.28
C LEU A 103 4.48 8.64 -5.50
N VAL A 104 4.30 8.10 -6.69
CA VAL A 104 4.23 8.90 -7.93
C VAL A 104 3.05 9.88 -7.86
N ARG A 105 1.89 9.43 -7.39
CA ARG A 105 0.72 10.30 -7.22
C ARG A 105 0.98 11.41 -6.19
N ILE A 106 1.73 11.13 -5.14
CA ILE A 106 2.13 12.14 -4.15
C ILE A 106 2.99 13.22 -4.82
N GLU A 107 3.96 12.84 -5.64
CA GLU A 107 4.80 13.78 -6.38
C GLU A 107 3.98 14.63 -7.34
N ASN A 108 2.98 14.03 -7.98
CA ASN A 108 2.08 14.72 -8.91
C ASN A 108 0.96 15.49 -8.21
N LYS A 109 0.88 15.44 -6.87
CA LYS A 109 -0.17 16.09 -6.07
C LYS A 109 -1.58 15.55 -6.35
N THR A 110 -1.68 14.33 -6.83
CA THR A 110 -2.96 13.66 -7.15
C THR A 110 -3.31 12.54 -6.17
N TYR A 111 -2.45 12.32 -5.19
CA TYR A 111 -2.66 11.28 -4.16
C TYR A 111 -3.90 11.59 -3.32
N GLY A 112 -4.64 10.53 -2.99
CA GLY A 112 -5.82 10.65 -2.14
C GLY A 112 -7.07 11.17 -2.82
N ILE A 113 -7.02 11.34 -4.14
CA ILE A 113 -8.18 11.75 -4.93
C ILE A 113 -8.81 10.51 -5.57
N CYS A 114 -10.11 10.31 -5.32
CA CYS A 114 -10.84 9.19 -5.91
C CYS A 114 -10.90 9.35 -7.44
N LYS A 115 -10.43 8.35 -8.16
CA LYS A 115 -10.42 8.40 -9.63
C LYS A 115 -11.81 8.37 -10.26
N THR A 116 -12.81 7.89 -9.52
CA THR A 116 -14.19 7.76 -10.01
C THR A 116 -15.02 8.99 -9.69
N THR A 117 -14.96 9.49 -8.45
CA THR A 117 -15.80 10.59 -7.99
C THR A 117 -15.09 11.95 -8.00
N GLY A 118 -13.76 11.95 -8.05
CA GLY A 118 -12.96 13.16 -7.95
C GLY A 118 -12.89 13.75 -6.55
N LYS A 119 -13.55 13.13 -5.59
CA LYS A 119 -13.56 13.57 -4.18
C LYS A 119 -12.35 13.03 -3.45
N LEU A 120 -11.98 13.66 -2.34
CA LEU A 120 -10.90 13.18 -1.50
C LEU A 120 -11.28 11.88 -0.82
N ILE A 121 -10.38 10.92 -0.84
CA ILE A 121 -10.51 9.68 -0.09
C ILE A 121 -10.27 10.01 1.39
N PRO A 122 -11.11 9.52 2.32
CA PRO A 122 -10.92 9.81 3.74
C PRO A 122 -9.53 9.39 4.23
N LYS A 123 -8.93 10.21 5.09
CA LYS A 123 -7.60 9.97 5.66
C LYS A 123 -7.53 8.61 6.38
N GLU A 124 -8.60 8.23 7.08
CA GLU A 124 -8.69 6.94 7.76
C GLU A 124 -8.52 5.76 6.81
N ARG A 125 -9.15 5.85 5.64
CA ARG A 125 -9.02 4.82 4.62
C ARG A 125 -7.60 4.76 4.05
N LEU A 126 -6.98 5.91 3.82
CA LEU A 126 -5.60 6.00 3.32
C LEU A 126 -4.59 5.50 4.35
N MET A 127 -4.86 5.66 5.64
CA MET A 127 -4.00 5.12 6.70
C MET A 127 -4.05 3.59 6.72
N LYS A 128 -5.21 3.01 6.43
CA LYS A 128 -5.38 1.55 6.37
C LYS A 128 -4.97 0.96 5.02
N VAL A 129 -5.29 1.65 3.94
CA VAL A 129 -5.00 1.23 2.57
C VAL A 129 -4.31 2.38 1.84
N PRO A 130 -2.99 2.55 2.05
CA PRO A 130 -2.27 3.70 1.49
C PRO A 130 -2.26 3.78 -0.03
N HIS A 131 -2.42 2.66 -0.72
CA HIS A 131 -2.47 2.59 -2.18
C HIS A 131 -3.87 2.74 -2.76
N ALA A 132 -4.87 3.07 -1.93
CA ALA A 132 -6.25 3.23 -2.38
C ALA A 132 -6.37 4.33 -3.43
N THR A 133 -7.08 4.05 -4.51
CA THR A 133 -7.36 4.99 -5.60
C THR A 133 -8.83 5.36 -5.67
N GLU A 134 -9.67 4.71 -4.89
CA GLU A 134 -11.11 4.92 -4.85
C GLU A 134 -11.63 5.00 -3.43
N CYS A 135 -12.65 5.83 -3.22
CA CYS A 135 -13.36 5.84 -1.96
C CYS A 135 -14.25 4.60 -1.83
N ILE A 136 -14.66 4.29 -0.61
CA ILE A 136 -15.50 3.11 -0.33
C ILE A 136 -16.80 3.14 -1.13
N GLU A 137 -17.43 4.31 -1.20
CA GLU A 137 -18.69 4.51 -1.95
C GLU A 137 -18.54 4.15 -3.42
N ALA A 138 -17.46 4.60 -4.06
CA ALA A 138 -17.21 4.29 -5.46
C ALA A 138 -16.91 2.81 -5.67
N LYS A 139 -16.21 2.18 -4.74
CA LYS A 139 -15.90 0.75 -4.81
C LYS A 139 -17.14 -0.11 -4.58
N GLU A 140 -17.99 0.27 -3.65
CA GLU A 140 -19.26 -0.42 -3.39
C GLU A 140 -20.26 -0.27 -4.52
N GLY A 141 -20.27 0.87 -5.18
CA GLY A 141 -21.15 1.15 -6.31
C GLY A 141 -20.91 0.29 -7.54
N ARG A 142 -19.77 -0.41 -7.60
CA ARG A 142 -19.43 -1.33 -8.70
C ARG A 142 -19.87 -2.77 -8.48
N ARG A 143 -20.35 -3.08 -7.29
CA ARG A 143 -20.82 -4.44 -6.97
C ARG A 143 -22.26 -4.68 -7.41
#